data_9fb578832d9c1a4e4a1d5b28f5b98ead
#
_entry.id   9fb578832d9c1a4e4a1d5b28f5b98ead
#
_cell.length_a   1.000
_cell.length_b   1.000
_cell.length_c   1.000
_cell.angle_alpha   90.00
_cell.angle_beta   90.00
_cell.angle_gamma   90.00
#
_symmetry.space_group_name_H-M   'P 1'
#
loop_
_entity.id
_entity.type
_entity.pdbx_description
1 polymer ?
#
loop_
_entity_poly.entity_id
_entity_poly.type
_entity_poly.pdbx_seq_one_letter_code
_entity_poly.pdbx_strand_id
1 'polypeptide(L)'
;PGVMMTRARQAIATVEQYRSRVDKANQRLAVAEMNRYAAVEDVLHLLQRQLLLQRAARDIDDQIIELGTDARQLRLQLSELRGTIDDDIEMLVCDYIVTDGVPHAELIDGALRDLENLPDSDLLTSAALARLLGLPATEENLVESVTPRGYRVLSRIPRVQKFLIDHIVEEFGDLDAIRAAEPEQLAVAEHVSPLWARHIAEGLRRLS
;
A
#
# COMPACT_ATOMS: atom_id res chain seq x y z
N PRO A 1 23.01 10.64 -27.08
CA PRO A 1 21.85 9.78 -26.83
C PRO A 1 22.22 8.53 -26.02
N GLY A 2 23.30 7.78 -26.38
CA GLY A 2 23.65 6.52 -25.72
C GLY A 2 24.01 6.61 -24.24
N VAL A 3 24.70 7.66 -23.80
CA VAL A 3 25.07 7.85 -22.39
C VAL A 3 23.85 8.14 -21.52
N MET A 4 22.91 8.95 -21.99
CA MET A 4 21.68 9.25 -21.28
C MET A 4 20.77 8.03 -21.16
N MET A 5 20.66 7.23 -22.23
CA MET A 5 19.93 5.96 -22.21
C MET A 5 20.54 4.97 -21.20
N THR A 6 21.85 4.88 -21.13
CA THR A 6 22.54 4.03 -20.16
C THR A 6 22.28 4.50 -18.73
N ARG A 7 22.34 5.81 -18.47
CA ARG A 7 22.02 6.38 -17.15
C ARG A 7 20.57 6.10 -16.75
N ALA A 8 19.63 6.27 -17.67
CA ALA A 8 18.23 5.98 -17.41
C ALA A 8 18.00 4.49 -17.04
N ARG A 9 18.63 3.56 -17.78
CA ARG A 9 18.59 2.13 -17.46
C ARG A 9 19.16 1.81 -16.07
N GLN A 10 20.30 2.41 -15.74
CA GLN A 10 20.92 2.25 -14.42
C GLN A 10 20.03 2.80 -13.30
N ALA A 11 19.42 3.97 -13.53
CA ALA A 11 18.50 4.57 -12.55
C ALA A 11 17.28 3.68 -12.31
N ILE A 12 16.67 3.13 -13.36
CA ILE A 12 15.54 2.19 -13.24
C ILE A 12 15.98 0.93 -12.48
N ALA A 13 17.13 0.35 -12.81
CA ALA A 13 17.65 -0.83 -12.11
C ALA A 13 17.89 -0.54 -10.62
N THR A 14 18.36 0.65 -10.27
CA THR A 14 18.55 1.07 -8.88
C THR A 14 17.20 1.16 -8.14
N VAL A 15 16.18 1.73 -8.78
CA VAL A 15 14.82 1.79 -8.21
C VAL A 15 14.24 0.39 -8.02
N GLU A 16 14.42 -0.51 -8.98
CA GLU A 16 13.98 -1.90 -8.86
C GLU A 16 14.66 -2.64 -7.72
N GLN A 17 15.97 -2.43 -7.51
CA GLN A 17 16.68 -2.98 -6.36
C GLN A 17 16.17 -2.42 -5.04
N TYR A 18 15.92 -1.11 -4.97
CA TYR A 18 15.35 -0.49 -3.78
C TYR A 18 13.94 -1.00 -3.52
N ARG A 19 13.13 -1.16 -4.56
CA ARG A 19 11.81 -1.77 -4.46
C ARG A 19 11.85 -3.17 -3.85
N SER A 20 12.82 -3.99 -4.24
CA SER A 20 13.00 -5.32 -3.66
C SER A 20 13.22 -5.27 -2.13
N ARG A 21 13.92 -4.25 -1.63
CA ARG A 21 14.08 -4.03 -0.18
C ARG A 21 12.79 -3.55 0.48
N VAL A 22 12.05 -2.67 -0.19
CA VAL A 22 10.74 -2.21 0.29
C VAL A 22 9.73 -3.37 0.32
N ASP A 23 9.76 -4.27 -0.66
CA ASP A 23 8.93 -5.48 -0.67
C ASP A 23 9.19 -6.38 0.55
N LYS A 24 10.42 -6.50 1.00
CA LYS A 24 10.75 -7.23 2.24
C LYS A 24 10.14 -6.55 3.48
N ALA A 25 10.18 -5.22 3.55
CA ALA A 25 9.52 -4.47 4.63
C ALA A 25 8.00 -4.62 4.55
N ASN A 26 7.44 -4.62 3.35
CA ASN A 26 6.03 -4.87 3.09
C ASN A 26 5.58 -6.27 3.59
N GLN A 27 6.38 -7.29 3.32
CA GLN A 27 6.13 -8.65 3.80
C GLN A 27 6.23 -8.76 5.32
N ARG A 28 7.19 -8.09 5.95
CA ARG A 28 7.33 -8.06 7.41
C ARG A 28 6.12 -7.43 8.08
N LEU A 29 5.62 -6.33 7.54
CA LEU A 29 4.39 -5.72 8.05
C LEU A 29 3.20 -6.67 7.87
N ALA A 30 3.07 -7.35 6.74
CA ALA A 30 2.00 -8.32 6.53
C ALA A 30 2.03 -9.48 7.55
N VAL A 31 3.20 -9.97 7.91
CA VAL A 31 3.37 -10.97 8.97
C VAL A 31 2.94 -10.39 10.33
N ALA A 32 3.34 -9.15 10.64
CA ALA A 32 2.93 -8.47 11.86
C ALA A 32 1.42 -8.26 11.93
N GLU A 33 0.78 -7.89 10.82
CA GLU A 33 -0.67 -7.75 10.69
C GLU A 33 -1.41 -9.07 10.98
N MET A 34 -0.93 -10.16 10.40
CA MET A 34 -1.51 -11.50 10.61
C MET A 34 -1.35 -11.99 12.06
N ASN A 35 -0.28 -11.63 12.73
CA ASN A 35 0.03 -12.04 14.10
C ASN A 35 -0.36 -11.00 15.16
N ARG A 36 -1.04 -9.91 14.77
CA ARG A 36 -1.60 -8.87 15.65
C ARG A 36 -0.56 -8.10 16.46
N TYR A 37 0.64 -7.90 15.91
CA TYR A 37 1.66 -7.06 16.53
C TYR A 37 2.16 -5.93 15.64
N ALA A 38 1.43 -5.58 14.58
CA ALA A 38 1.75 -4.40 13.79
C ALA A 38 1.62 -3.13 14.65
N ALA A 39 2.65 -2.29 14.63
CA ALA A 39 2.68 -1.03 15.37
C ALA A 39 2.56 0.17 14.43
N VAL A 40 2.16 1.31 14.98
CA VAL A 40 2.06 2.57 14.23
C VAL A 40 3.38 2.90 13.52
N GLU A 41 4.52 2.74 14.21
CA GLU A 41 5.83 3.01 13.63
C GLU A 41 6.15 2.14 12.40
N ASP A 42 5.72 0.88 12.40
CA ASP A 42 5.94 -0.03 11.27
C ASP A 42 5.22 0.46 10.02
N VAL A 43 3.98 0.93 10.19
CA VAL A 43 3.15 1.51 9.13
C VAL A 43 3.82 2.77 8.56
N LEU A 44 4.22 3.69 9.43
CA LEU A 44 4.83 4.97 9.03
C LEU A 44 6.18 4.76 8.34
N HIS A 45 7.00 3.84 8.83
CA HIS A 45 8.29 3.50 8.20
C HIS A 45 8.09 2.90 6.80
N LEU A 46 7.12 2.00 6.63
CA LEU A 46 6.82 1.44 5.31
C LEU A 46 6.29 2.52 4.36
N LEU A 47 5.36 3.36 4.81
CA LEU A 47 4.82 4.46 4.01
C LEU A 47 5.93 5.42 3.56
N GLN A 48 6.83 5.79 4.46
CA GLN A 48 7.98 6.64 4.14
C GLN A 48 8.84 6.04 3.02
N ARG A 49 9.16 4.76 3.12
CA ARG A 49 9.96 4.05 2.10
C ARG A 49 9.26 3.97 0.76
N GLN A 50 7.96 3.70 0.77
CA GLN A 50 7.14 3.66 -0.44
C GLN A 50 7.08 5.03 -1.12
N LEU A 51 6.93 6.11 -0.36
CA LEU A 51 6.91 7.47 -0.89
C LEU A 51 8.26 7.91 -1.46
N LEU A 52 9.36 7.56 -0.81
CA LEU A 52 10.71 7.81 -1.34
C LEU A 52 10.92 7.07 -2.67
N LEU A 53 10.46 5.83 -2.75
CA LEU A 53 10.51 5.04 -3.97
C LEU A 53 9.65 5.64 -5.09
N GLN A 54 8.44 6.10 -4.77
CA GLN A 54 7.55 6.79 -5.71
C GLN A 54 8.19 8.04 -6.29
N ARG A 55 8.84 8.85 -5.46
CA ARG A 55 9.53 10.08 -5.91
C ARG A 55 10.73 9.79 -6.76
N ALA A 56 11.55 8.81 -6.41
CA ALA A 56 12.69 8.39 -7.22
C ALA A 56 12.23 7.93 -8.60
N ALA A 57 11.15 7.17 -8.70
CA ALA A 57 10.59 6.73 -9.98
C ALA A 57 10.03 7.91 -10.80
N ARG A 58 9.42 8.89 -10.17
CA ARG A 58 8.94 10.11 -10.83
C ARG A 58 10.08 10.94 -11.42
N ASP A 59 11.15 11.14 -10.65
CA ASP A 59 12.33 11.89 -11.10
C ASP A 59 12.97 11.25 -12.35
N ILE A 60 12.97 9.92 -12.43
CA ILE A 60 13.45 9.20 -13.62
C ILE A 60 12.51 9.40 -14.80
N ASP A 61 11.20 9.39 -14.59
CA ASP A 61 10.21 9.61 -15.64
C ASP A 61 10.40 10.98 -16.30
N ASP A 62 10.60 12.02 -15.50
CA ASP A 62 10.88 13.38 -15.98
C ASP A 62 12.16 13.42 -16.85
N GLN A 63 13.20 12.69 -16.46
CA GLN A 63 14.44 12.60 -17.25
C GLN A 63 14.26 11.81 -18.55
N ILE A 64 13.45 10.75 -18.54
CA ILE A 64 13.20 9.92 -19.72
C ILE A 64 12.37 10.65 -20.78
N ILE A 65 11.47 11.54 -20.38
CA ILE A 65 10.67 12.35 -21.31
C ILE A 65 11.57 13.10 -22.32
N GLU A 66 12.72 13.57 -21.89
CA GLU A 66 13.67 14.28 -22.73
C GLU A 66 14.36 13.38 -23.80
N LEU A 67 14.31 12.07 -23.63
CA LEU A 67 14.98 11.10 -24.53
C LEU A 67 14.16 10.74 -25.78
N GLY A 68 12.92 11.21 -25.90
CA GLY A 68 12.08 11.00 -27.07
C GLY A 68 11.63 9.55 -27.29
N THR A 69 11.43 9.19 -28.57
CA THR A 69 10.84 7.89 -28.96
C THR A 69 11.75 6.70 -28.69
N ASP A 70 13.06 6.91 -28.61
CA ASP A 70 14.04 5.83 -28.38
C ASP A 70 13.91 5.23 -26.97
N ALA A 71 13.30 5.95 -26.06
CA ALA A 71 13.09 5.53 -24.67
C ALA A 71 11.73 4.84 -24.42
N ARG A 72 10.98 4.50 -25.47
CA ARG A 72 9.61 3.93 -25.31
C ARG A 72 9.58 2.71 -24.40
N GLN A 73 10.50 1.76 -24.54
CA GLN A 73 10.55 0.57 -23.68
C GLN A 73 10.84 0.90 -22.22
N LEU A 74 11.76 1.86 -22.01
CA LEU A 74 12.07 2.31 -20.64
C LEU A 74 10.86 3.00 -19.98
N ARG A 75 10.11 3.77 -20.77
CA ARG A 75 8.87 4.39 -20.28
C ARG A 75 7.83 3.36 -19.88
N LEU A 76 7.64 2.30 -20.68
CA LEU A 76 6.70 1.23 -20.34
C LEU A 76 7.11 0.51 -19.06
N GLN A 77 8.38 0.13 -18.95
CA GLN A 77 8.92 -0.51 -17.75
C GLN A 77 8.75 0.36 -16.50
N LEU A 78 9.05 1.66 -16.61
CA LEU A 78 8.89 2.61 -15.52
C LEU A 78 7.41 2.84 -15.17
N SER A 79 6.53 2.90 -16.16
CA SER A 79 5.09 3.05 -15.97
C SER A 79 4.49 1.87 -15.19
N GLU A 80 4.88 0.64 -15.51
CA GLU A 80 4.48 -0.55 -14.77
C GLU A 80 5.00 -0.52 -13.33
N LEU A 81 6.27 -0.15 -13.15
CA LEU A 81 6.88 -0.02 -11.83
C LEU A 81 6.16 1.04 -10.99
N ARG A 82 5.89 2.20 -11.55
CA ARG A 82 5.14 3.27 -10.87
C ARG A 82 3.73 2.83 -10.49
N GLY A 83 3.03 2.14 -11.38
CA GLY A 83 1.69 1.62 -11.11
C GLY A 83 1.66 0.70 -9.89
N THR A 84 2.61 -0.21 -9.77
CA THR A 84 2.69 -1.11 -8.62
C THR A 84 3.08 -0.39 -7.33
N ILE A 85 3.95 0.62 -7.39
CA ILE A 85 4.31 1.45 -6.23
C ILE A 85 3.08 2.24 -5.75
N ASP A 86 2.35 2.86 -6.66
CA ASP A 86 1.15 3.64 -6.33
C ASP A 86 0.05 2.75 -5.72
N ASP A 87 -0.15 1.55 -6.24
CA ASP A 87 -1.09 0.57 -5.69
C ASP A 87 -0.72 0.15 -4.26
N ASP A 88 0.56 -0.09 -4.00
CA ASP A 88 1.05 -0.45 -2.67
C ASP A 88 0.83 0.69 -1.65
N ILE A 89 1.07 1.93 -2.05
CA ILE A 89 0.80 3.11 -1.21
C ILE A 89 -0.70 3.24 -0.94
N GLU A 90 -1.53 3.11 -1.97
CA GLU A 90 -2.99 3.19 -1.82
C GLU A 90 -3.51 2.14 -0.84
N MET A 91 -3.09 0.88 -0.96
CA MET A 91 -3.50 -0.19 -0.05
C MET A 91 -3.09 0.08 1.39
N LEU A 92 -1.88 0.61 1.61
CA LEU A 92 -1.42 0.97 2.95
C LEU A 92 -2.27 2.09 3.56
N VAL A 93 -2.58 3.11 2.76
CA VAL A 93 -3.47 4.21 3.19
C VAL A 93 -4.88 3.68 3.46
N CYS A 94 -5.43 2.82 2.59
CA CYS A 94 -6.73 2.19 2.79
C CYS A 94 -6.82 1.43 4.10
N ASP A 95 -5.75 0.74 4.49
CA ASP A 95 -5.73 -0.07 5.71
C ASP A 95 -5.69 0.75 7.01
N TYR A 96 -5.02 1.91 6.99
CA TYR A 96 -4.67 2.59 8.23
C TYR A 96 -5.21 4.01 8.42
N ILE A 97 -5.78 4.63 7.38
CA ILE A 97 -6.34 5.98 7.53
C ILE A 97 -7.51 5.98 8.51
N VAL A 98 -7.52 6.95 9.42
CA VAL A 98 -8.61 7.14 10.38
C VAL A 98 -9.74 7.90 9.70
N THR A 99 -10.96 7.41 9.79
CA THR A 99 -12.08 7.92 9.01
C THR A 99 -12.97 8.93 9.76
N ASP A 100 -13.09 8.82 11.07
CA ASP A 100 -13.88 9.73 11.93
C ASP A 100 -15.26 10.12 11.35
N GLY A 101 -15.93 9.17 10.71
CA GLY A 101 -17.27 9.38 10.12
C GLY A 101 -17.28 10.01 8.72
N VAL A 102 -16.12 10.32 8.15
CA VAL A 102 -16.03 10.77 6.75
C VAL A 102 -16.01 9.54 5.82
N PRO A 103 -16.65 9.61 4.64
CA PRO A 103 -16.60 8.51 3.68
C PRO A 103 -15.16 8.09 3.34
N HIS A 104 -14.88 6.80 3.41
CA HIS A 104 -13.55 6.24 3.23
C HIS A 104 -12.91 6.64 1.89
N ALA A 105 -13.68 6.59 0.80
CA ALA A 105 -13.19 6.95 -0.53
C ALA A 105 -12.70 8.40 -0.63
N GLU A 106 -13.43 9.35 -0.04
CA GLU A 106 -13.04 10.77 -0.04
C GLU A 106 -11.75 11.00 0.74
N LEU A 107 -11.58 10.32 1.87
CA LEU A 107 -10.37 10.40 2.69
C LEU A 107 -9.17 9.80 1.98
N ILE A 108 -9.34 8.66 1.30
CA ILE A 108 -8.26 8.04 0.53
C ILE A 108 -7.77 8.98 -0.57
N ASP A 109 -8.67 9.49 -1.39
CA ASP A 109 -8.30 10.39 -2.49
C ASP A 109 -7.62 11.66 -1.99
N GLY A 110 -8.12 12.24 -0.91
CA GLY A 110 -7.52 13.40 -0.26
C GLY A 110 -6.13 13.11 0.30
N ALA A 111 -5.97 12.00 1.02
CA ALA A 111 -4.69 11.59 1.60
C ALA A 111 -3.64 11.29 0.53
N LEU A 112 -4.01 10.59 -0.56
CA LEU A 112 -3.09 10.30 -1.65
C LEU A 112 -2.59 11.57 -2.34
N ARG A 113 -3.48 12.56 -2.55
CA ARG A 113 -3.08 13.89 -3.08
C ARG A 113 -2.15 14.63 -2.13
N ASP A 114 -2.45 14.63 -0.84
CA ASP A 114 -1.63 15.30 0.17
C ASP A 114 -0.25 14.65 0.29
N LEU A 115 -0.17 13.33 0.24
CA LEU A 115 1.09 12.58 0.23
C LEU A 115 1.91 12.87 -1.02
N GLU A 116 1.26 13.00 -2.17
CA GLU A 116 1.93 13.34 -3.43
C GLU A 116 2.55 14.73 -3.41
N ASN A 117 1.90 15.69 -2.76
CA ASN A 117 2.32 17.07 -2.65
C ASN A 117 3.12 17.40 -1.38
N LEU A 118 3.40 16.40 -0.53
CA LEU A 118 4.13 16.58 0.71
C LEU A 118 5.57 17.06 0.42
N PRO A 119 6.06 18.14 1.09
CA PRO A 119 7.46 18.56 0.95
C PRO A 119 8.44 17.45 1.33
N ASP A 120 9.60 17.40 0.66
CA ASP A 120 10.61 16.36 0.91
C ASP A 120 11.10 16.34 2.36
N SER A 121 11.17 17.52 3.02
CA SER A 121 11.52 17.62 4.44
C SER A 121 10.52 16.90 5.35
N ASP A 122 9.23 16.93 5.00
CA ASP A 122 8.17 16.31 5.79
C ASP A 122 8.09 14.79 5.58
N LEU A 123 8.54 14.29 4.43
CA LEU A 123 8.66 12.85 4.19
C LEU A 123 9.59 12.15 5.19
N LEU A 124 10.56 12.86 5.71
CA LEU A 124 11.53 12.32 6.66
C LEU A 124 11.02 12.31 8.10
N THR A 125 9.83 12.85 8.35
CA THR A 125 9.23 12.94 9.69
C THR A 125 8.02 12.02 9.82
N SER A 126 8.05 11.12 10.80
CA SER A 126 6.90 10.26 11.12
C SER A 126 5.66 11.08 11.52
N ALA A 127 5.86 12.22 12.16
CA ALA A 127 4.78 13.10 12.60
C ALA A 127 3.94 13.64 11.44
N ALA A 128 4.56 14.07 10.33
CA ALA A 128 3.83 14.55 9.16
C ALA A 128 3.02 13.43 8.49
N LEU A 129 3.59 12.25 8.35
CA LEU A 129 2.90 11.07 7.78
C LEU A 129 1.75 10.60 8.68
N ALA A 130 1.97 10.54 9.99
CA ALA A 130 0.93 10.18 10.95
C ALA A 130 -0.25 11.14 10.88
N ARG A 131 0.02 12.44 10.79
CA ARG A 131 -1.02 13.47 10.68
C ARG A 131 -1.91 13.27 9.44
N LEU A 132 -1.31 12.95 8.30
CA LEU A 132 -2.06 12.69 7.07
C LEU A 132 -2.96 11.46 7.17
N LEU A 133 -2.56 10.45 7.92
CA LEU A 133 -3.36 9.26 8.18
C LEU A 133 -4.33 9.41 9.38
N GLY A 134 -4.25 10.51 10.13
CA GLY A 134 -5.01 10.69 11.37
C GLY A 134 -4.52 9.80 12.52
N LEU A 135 -3.29 9.27 12.43
CA LEU A 135 -2.68 8.43 13.46
C LEU A 135 -1.96 9.29 14.51
N PRO A 136 -1.88 8.83 15.77
CA PRO A 136 -1.15 9.53 16.80
C PRO A 136 0.36 9.52 16.49
N ALA A 137 1.03 10.66 16.73
CA ALA A 137 2.41 10.89 16.34
C ALA A 137 3.38 11.03 17.54
N THR A 138 2.92 10.81 18.77
CA THR A 138 3.79 10.85 19.96
C THR A 138 4.65 9.60 20.06
N GLU A 139 5.84 9.72 20.63
CA GLU A 139 6.75 8.58 20.81
C GLU A 139 6.09 7.39 21.56
N GLU A 140 5.24 7.68 22.53
CA GLU A 140 4.51 6.66 23.28
C GLU A 140 3.52 5.91 22.39
N ASN A 141 2.86 6.59 21.46
CA ASN A 141 1.86 6.02 20.58
C ASN A 141 2.44 5.31 19.35
N LEU A 142 3.70 5.60 18.98
CA LEU A 142 4.36 4.95 17.84
C LEU A 142 4.52 3.43 18.02
N VAL A 143 4.66 2.99 19.27
CA VAL A 143 4.80 1.56 19.62
C VAL A 143 3.46 0.86 19.88
N GLU A 144 2.35 1.61 19.84
CA GLU A 144 1.02 1.02 20.01
C GLU A 144 0.64 0.14 18.82
N SER A 145 -0.05 -0.95 19.12
CA SER A 145 -0.57 -1.85 18.09
C SER A 145 -1.68 -1.19 17.30
N VAL A 146 -1.68 -1.41 16.00
CA VAL A 146 -2.75 -1.01 15.08
C VAL A 146 -3.30 -2.22 14.35
N THR A 147 -4.59 -2.19 14.07
CA THR A 147 -5.27 -3.23 13.31
C THR A 147 -5.62 -2.69 11.92
N PRO A 148 -5.13 -3.35 10.85
CA PRO A 148 -5.49 -2.95 9.49
C PRO A 148 -6.94 -3.30 9.17
N ARG A 149 -7.51 -2.65 8.17
CA ARG A 149 -8.83 -3.02 7.65
C ARG A 149 -8.83 -4.36 6.94
N GLY A 150 -7.74 -4.71 6.26
CA GLY A 150 -7.58 -5.99 5.59
C GLY A 150 -7.23 -5.93 4.12
N TYR A 151 -7.13 -4.75 3.51
CA TYR A 151 -6.84 -4.59 2.08
C TYR A 151 -5.54 -5.27 1.66
N ARG A 152 -4.46 -5.05 2.39
CA ARG A 152 -3.14 -5.60 2.08
C ARG A 152 -3.10 -7.13 2.21
N VAL A 153 -3.68 -7.65 3.27
CA VAL A 153 -3.71 -9.09 3.53
C VAL A 153 -4.61 -9.81 2.52
N LEU A 154 -5.82 -9.31 2.31
CA LEU A 154 -6.77 -9.91 1.37
C LEU A 154 -6.28 -9.85 -0.09
N SER A 155 -5.55 -8.82 -0.47
CA SER A 155 -4.96 -8.68 -1.82
C SER A 155 -3.90 -9.76 -2.12
N ARG A 156 -3.34 -10.41 -1.11
CA ARG A 156 -2.37 -11.51 -1.26
C ARG A 156 -3.03 -12.85 -1.57
N ILE A 157 -4.33 -12.95 -1.40
CA ILE A 157 -5.09 -14.14 -1.78
C ILE A 157 -5.29 -14.12 -3.30
N PRO A 158 -4.84 -15.18 -4.04
CA PRO A 158 -4.96 -15.19 -5.48
C PRO A 158 -6.39 -14.98 -5.97
N ARG A 159 -6.56 -14.21 -7.04
CA ARG A 159 -7.82 -13.94 -7.73
C ARG A 159 -8.85 -13.11 -6.97
N VAL A 160 -8.55 -12.65 -5.77
CA VAL A 160 -9.45 -11.74 -5.03
C VAL A 160 -9.31 -10.34 -5.60
N GLN A 161 -10.38 -9.82 -6.18
CA GLN A 161 -10.40 -8.50 -6.78
C GLN A 161 -10.71 -7.42 -5.73
N LYS A 162 -10.24 -6.20 -5.99
CA LYS A 162 -10.38 -5.08 -5.06
C LYS A 162 -11.85 -4.82 -4.66
N PHE A 163 -12.79 -4.90 -5.60
CA PHE A 163 -14.20 -4.66 -5.29
C PHE A 163 -14.78 -5.65 -4.26
N LEU A 164 -14.33 -6.91 -4.27
CA LEU A 164 -14.71 -7.88 -3.24
C LEU A 164 -14.13 -7.49 -1.87
N ILE A 165 -12.88 -7.04 -1.86
CA ILE A 165 -12.23 -6.57 -0.64
C ILE A 165 -12.97 -5.36 -0.07
N ASP A 166 -13.36 -4.41 -0.91
CA ASP A 166 -14.13 -3.23 -0.51
C ASP A 166 -15.43 -3.64 0.21
N HIS A 167 -16.20 -4.57 -0.35
CA HIS A 167 -17.43 -5.03 0.27
C HIS A 167 -17.21 -5.80 1.58
N ILE A 168 -16.17 -6.62 1.65
CA ILE A 168 -15.83 -7.36 2.87
C ILE A 168 -15.39 -6.40 3.98
N VAL A 169 -14.55 -5.44 3.67
CA VAL A 169 -14.09 -4.43 4.64
C VAL A 169 -15.24 -3.54 5.09
N GLU A 170 -16.13 -3.15 4.17
CA GLU A 170 -17.32 -2.37 4.52
C GLU A 170 -18.23 -3.13 5.49
N GLU A 171 -18.43 -4.42 5.29
CA GLU A 171 -19.28 -5.26 6.16
C GLU A 171 -18.64 -5.55 7.51
N PHE A 172 -17.36 -5.91 7.56
CA PHE A 172 -16.70 -6.41 8.77
C PHE A 172 -15.86 -5.37 9.51
N GLY A 173 -15.40 -4.33 8.85
CA GLY A 173 -14.69 -3.21 9.44
C GLY A 173 -13.18 -3.38 9.55
N ASP A 174 -12.68 -4.50 10.05
CA ASP A 174 -11.25 -4.74 10.20
C ASP A 174 -10.84 -6.21 9.96
N LEU A 175 -9.53 -6.43 9.86
CA LEU A 175 -8.95 -7.75 9.57
C LEU A 175 -9.26 -8.77 10.68
N ASP A 176 -9.32 -8.35 11.93
CA ASP A 176 -9.61 -9.26 13.04
C ASP A 176 -11.04 -9.81 12.94
N ALA A 177 -12.00 -8.95 12.62
CA ALA A 177 -13.38 -9.35 12.38
C ALA A 177 -13.51 -10.26 11.15
N ILE A 178 -12.79 -9.96 10.08
CA ILE A 178 -12.79 -10.78 8.85
C ILE A 178 -12.22 -12.18 9.14
N ARG A 179 -11.13 -12.28 9.90
CA ARG A 179 -10.51 -13.56 10.25
C ARG A 179 -11.36 -14.40 11.21
N ALA A 180 -12.12 -13.74 12.07
CA ALA A 180 -13.02 -14.41 13.00
C ALA A 180 -14.31 -14.93 12.35
N ALA A 181 -14.66 -14.42 11.16
CA ALA A 181 -15.88 -14.78 10.46
C ALA A 181 -15.76 -16.16 9.80
N GLU A 182 -16.81 -16.97 9.95
CA GLU A 182 -16.96 -18.21 9.21
C GLU A 182 -17.33 -17.91 7.73
N PRO A 183 -17.10 -18.86 6.79
CA PRO A 183 -17.43 -18.65 5.39
C PRO A 183 -18.87 -18.20 5.15
N GLU A 184 -19.82 -18.73 5.87
CA GLU A 184 -21.24 -18.36 5.76
C GLU A 184 -21.50 -16.90 6.16
N GLN A 185 -20.73 -16.39 7.13
CA GLN A 185 -20.78 -15.01 7.55
C GLN A 185 -20.12 -14.08 6.51
N LEU A 186 -18.98 -14.48 5.92
CA LEU A 186 -18.34 -13.72 4.83
C LEU A 186 -19.25 -13.56 3.63
N ALA A 187 -20.09 -14.57 3.34
CA ALA A 187 -21.04 -14.54 2.24
C ALA A 187 -22.19 -13.54 2.43
N VAL A 188 -22.33 -12.91 3.60
CA VAL A 188 -23.30 -11.82 3.84
C VAL A 188 -22.86 -10.54 3.15
N ALA A 189 -21.57 -10.33 2.96
CA ALA A 189 -21.05 -9.16 2.25
C ALA A 189 -21.56 -9.15 0.79
N GLU A 190 -21.87 -7.97 0.31
CA GLU A 190 -22.42 -7.78 -1.03
C GLU A 190 -21.45 -8.33 -2.10
N HIS A 191 -21.98 -9.00 -3.10
CA HIS A 191 -21.23 -9.65 -4.18
C HIS A 191 -20.27 -10.78 -3.78
N VAL A 192 -20.26 -11.19 -2.51
CA VAL A 192 -19.46 -12.31 -2.05
C VAL A 192 -20.30 -13.59 -2.08
N SER A 193 -20.08 -14.42 -3.09
CA SER A 193 -20.75 -15.73 -3.20
C SER A 193 -20.21 -16.71 -2.15
N PRO A 194 -20.95 -17.78 -1.81
CA PRO A 194 -20.43 -18.83 -0.92
C PRO A 194 -19.11 -19.45 -1.38
N LEU A 195 -18.88 -19.52 -2.67
CA LEU A 195 -17.62 -20.02 -3.27
C LEU A 195 -16.46 -19.06 -2.97
N TRP A 196 -16.67 -17.76 -3.18
CA TRP A 196 -15.69 -16.73 -2.85
C TRP A 196 -15.43 -16.65 -1.35
N ALA A 197 -16.46 -16.75 -0.54
CA ALA A 197 -16.32 -16.74 0.93
C ALA A 197 -15.42 -17.88 1.41
N ARG A 198 -15.59 -19.08 0.89
CA ARG A 198 -14.71 -20.23 1.19
C ARG A 198 -13.28 -20.04 0.69
N HIS A 199 -13.12 -19.50 -0.50
CA HIS A 199 -11.81 -19.21 -1.07
C HIS A 199 -11.03 -18.19 -0.22
N ILE A 200 -11.69 -17.15 0.22
CA ILE A 200 -11.12 -16.12 1.08
C ILE A 200 -10.76 -16.68 2.46
N ALA A 201 -11.68 -17.41 3.10
CA ALA A 201 -11.42 -18.04 4.40
C ALA A 201 -10.23 -19.00 4.36
N GLU A 202 -10.14 -19.80 3.30
CA GLU A 202 -9.02 -20.72 3.09
C GLU A 202 -7.72 -19.97 2.82
N GLY A 203 -7.76 -18.92 2.00
CA GLY A 203 -6.62 -18.04 1.73
C GLY A 203 -6.06 -17.39 2.99
N LEU A 204 -6.92 -16.89 3.86
CA LEU A 204 -6.52 -16.31 5.15
C LEU A 204 -5.84 -17.34 6.07
N ARG A 205 -6.34 -18.58 6.10
CA ARG A 205 -5.70 -19.66 6.87
C ARG A 205 -4.30 -20.01 6.35
N ARG A 206 -4.09 -19.96 5.05
CA ARG A 206 -2.78 -20.22 4.45
C ARG A 206 -1.75 -19.12 4.70
N LEU A 207 -2.21 -17.89 4.93
CA LEU A 207 -1.35 -16.74 5.23
C LEU A 207 -1.00 -16.64 6.73
N SER A 208 -1.67 -17.42 7.58
CA SER A 208 -1.47 -17.41 9.03
C SER A 208 -0.22 -18.17 9.48
#